data_c6c8592cf8887e9fa94739a29a3f2e51
#
_entry.id   c6c8592cf8887e9fa94739a29a3f2e51
#
_cell.length_a   1.000
_cell.length_b   1.000
_cell.length_c   1.000
_cell.angle_alpha   90.00
_cell.angle_beta   90.00
_cell.angle_gamma   90.00
#
_symmetry.space_group_name_H-M   'P 1'
#
loop_
_entity.id
_entity.type
_entity.pdbx_description
1 polymer ?
#
loop_
_entity_poly.entity_id
_entity_poly.type
_entity_poly.pdbx_seq_one_letter_code
_entity_poly.pdbx_strand_id
1 'polypeptide(L)'
;MIIRIGKANDNDFVANDVHVSRYHARLIRDENGRLFIEDTDSANGTYVNGDRVIKKRVTPSDVIMLGDHYVLEIQAVLKSDNDYSEEFAA
;
A
#
# COMPACT_ATOMS: atom_id res chain seq x y z
N MET A 1 -11.53 -3.00 5.02
CA MET A 1 -10.37 -2.30 5.60
C MET A 1 -9.62 -1.54 4.52
N ILE A 2 -9.31 -0.30 4.78
CA ILE A 2 -8.53 0.52 3.86
C ILE A 2 -7.35 1.12 4.62
N ILE A 3 -6.14 0.94 4.10
CA ILE A 3 -4.92 1.52 4.65
C ILE A 3 -4.41 2.56 3.66
N ARG A 4 -4.38 3.82 4.07
CA ARG A 4 -3.90 4.93 3.25
C ARG A 4 -2.39 5.01 3.33
N ILE A 5 -1.74 5.18 2.19
CA ILE A 5 -0.28 5.13 2.06
C ILE A 5 0.22 6.38 1.36
N GLY A 6 1.24 7.01 1.92
CA GLY A 6 1.85 8.16 1.31
C GLY A 6 2.85 8.84 2.22
N LYS A 7 3.40 9.94 1.73
CA LYS A 7 4.43 10.68 2.46
C LYS A 7 3.86 11.55 3.59
N ALA A 8 2.60 11.97 3.49
CA ALA A 8 1.99 12.81 4.50
C ALA A 8 1.80 12.04 5.82
N ASN A 9 1.96 12.75 6.93
CA ASN A 9 1.93 12.12 8.27
C ASN A 9 0.55 11.63 8.69
N ASP A 10 -0.51 12.07 8.02
CA ASP A 10 -1.87 11.61 8.32
C ASP A 10 -2.28 10.36 7.57
N ASN A 11 -1.37 9.76 6.80
CA ASN A 11 -1.60 8.43 6.24
C ASN A 11 -1.52 7.36 7.33
N ASP A 12 -2.17 6.25 7.09
CA ASP A 12 -2.10 5.10 8.00
C ASP A 12 -0.72 4.43 7.95
N PHE A 13 -0.12 4.41 6.77
CA PHE A 13 1.25 3.96 6.56
C PHE A 13 2.03 5.09 5.88
N VAL A 14 3.02 5.63 6.58
CA VAL A 14 3.83 6.73 6.06
C VAL A 14 5.05 6.19 5.34
N ALA A 15 5.11 6.46 4.04
CA ALA A 15 6.24 6.11 3.19
C ALA A 15 7.07 7.38 2.96
N ASN A 16 8.11 7.56 3.75
CA ASN A 16 8.90 8.79 3.76
C ASN A 16 10.00 8.75 2.70
N ASP A 17 9.61 8.97 1.45
CA ASP A 17 10.51 8.95 0.31
C ASP A 17 10.13 10.07 -0.64
N VAL A 18 11.12 10.74 -1.23
CA VAL A 18 10.89 11.91 -2.10
C VAL A 18 10.12 11.56 -3.37
N HIS A 19 10.14 10.30 -3.80
CA HIS A 19 9.42 9.84 -4.99
C HIS A 19 7.97 9.44 -4.69
N VAL A 20 7.59 9.42 -3.43
CA VAL A 20 6.24 9.07 -2.98
C VAL A 20 5.41 10.34 -2.82
N SER A 21 4.22 10.34 -3.40
CA SER A 21 3.27 11.45 -3.25
C SER A 21 2.74 11.49 -1.83
N ARG A 22 2.27 12.66 -1.41
CA ARG A 22 1.71 12.86 -0.06
C ARG A 22 0.58 11.87 0.22
N TYR A 23 -0.29 11.63 -0.75
CA TYR A 23 -1.35 10.63 -0.72
C TYR A 23 -1.19 9.80 -2.00
N HIS A 24 -0.51 8.66 -1.88
CA HIS A 24 -0.01 7.94 -3.05
C HIS A 24 -0.89 6.78 -3.46
N ALA A 25 -1.28 5.95 -2.51
CA ALA A 25 -2.01 4.71 -2.79
C ALA A 25 -2.83 4.28 -1.59
N ARG A 26 -3.70 3.30 -1.82
CA ARG A 26 -4.46 2.65 -0.76
C ARG A 26 -4.33 1.15 -0.89
N LEU A 27 -4.11 0.46 0.22
CA LEU A 27 -4.24 -1.00 0.27
C LEU A 27 -5.62 -1.31 0.81
N ILE A 28 -6.40 -2.05 0.03
CA ILE A 28 -7.79 -2.36 0.33
C ILE A 28 -7.92 -3.86 0.57
N ARG A 29 -8.54 -4.24 1.69
CA ARG A 29 -8.89 -5.62 1.96
C ARG A 29 -10.42 -5.74 1.96
N ASP A 30 -10.95 -6.59 1.08
CA ASP A 30 -12.39 -6.77 0.96
C ASP A 30 -12.93 -7.77 2.00
N GLU A 31 -14.22 -8.03 1.96
CA GLU A 31 -14.89 -8.92 2.91
C GLU A 31 -14.38 -10.37 2.84
N ASN A 32 -13.85 -10.76 1.69
CA ASN A 32 -13.34 -12.12 1.48
C ASN A 32 -11.84 -12.24 1.77
N GLY A 33 -11.23 -11.16 2.25
CA GLY A 33 -9.80 -11.14 2.55
C GLY A 33 -8.90 -10.89 1.34
N ARG A 34 -9.47 -10.57 0.19
CA ARG A 34 -8.68 -10.25 -1.01
C ARG A 34 -8.10 -8.86 -0.90
N LEU A 35 -6.85 -8.73 -1.34
CA LEU A 35 -6.13 -7.46 -1.26
C LEU A 35 -6.05 -6.80 -2.63
N PHE A 36 -6.22 -5.49 -2.63
CA PHE A 36 -6.08 -4.65 -3.82
C PHE A 36 -5.21 -3.46 -3.49
N ILE A 37 -4.34 -3.08 -4.42
CA ILE A 37 -3.62 -1.80 -4.35
C ILE A 37 -4.27 -0.84 -5.35
N GLU A 38 -4.49 0.39 -4.91
CA GLU A 38 -5.11 1.42 -5.75
C GLU A 38 -4.26 2.69 -5.70
N ASP A 39 -3.89 3.20 -6.86
CA ASP A 39 -3.21 4.48 -6.98
C ASP A 39 -4.20 5.62 -6.76
N THR A 40 -3.83 6.62 -5.97
CA THR A 40 -4.69 7.77 -5.67
C THR A 40 -4.22 9.03 -6.39
N ASP A 41 -4.06 8.91 -7.70
CA ASP A 41 -3.60 10.00 -8.57
C ASP A 41 -2.20 10.48 -8.20
N SER A 42 -1.28 9.55 -7.98
CA SER A 42 0.09 9.86 -7.62
C SER A 42 0.87 10.50 -8.77
N ALA A 43 1.89 11.27 -8.43
CA ALA A 43 2.73 11.93 -9.44
C ALA A 43 3.59 10.93 -10.22
N ASN A 44 4.13 9.91 -9.53
CA ASN A 44 5.12 9.00 -10.12
C ASN A 44 4.61 7.58 -10.37
N GLY A 45 3.35 7.30 -10.01
CA GLY A 45 2.71 6.02 -10.31
C GLY A 45 2.89 4.96 -9.23
N THR A 46 2.04 3.95 -9.32
CA THR A 46 2.09 2.74 -8.51
C THR A 46 2.29 1.56 -9.45
N TYR A 47 3.23 0.67 -9.11
CA TYR A 47 3.63 -0.43 -9.98
C TYR A 47 3.49 -1.75 -9.25
N VAL A 48 2.98 -2.76 -9.95
CA VAL A 48 2.90 -4.13 -9.46
C VAL A 48 3.69 -5.02 -10.41
N ASN A 49 4.74 -5.64 -9.90
CA ASN A 49 5.64 -6.51 -10.68
C ASN A 49 6.14 -5.81 -11.95
N GLY A 50 6.43 -4.50 -11.84
CA GLY A 50 6.95 -3.70 -12.94
C GLY A 50 5.90 -3.02 -13.82
N ASP A 51 4.63 -3.34 -13.68
CA ASP A 51 3.56 -2.76 -14.48
C ASP A 51 2.85 -1.66 -13.71
N ARG A 52 2.69 -0.49 -14.35
CA ARG A 52 1.93 0.60 -13.75
C ARG A 52 0.45 0.25 -13.69
N VAL A 53 -0.16 0.46 -12.52
CA VAL A 53 -1.55 0.08 -12.28
C VAL A 53 -2.34 1.24 -11.70
N ILE A 54 -3.66 1.23 -11.92
CA ILE A 54 -4.58 2.11 -11.23
C ILE A 54 -5.20 1.37 -10.05
N LYS A 55 -5.66 0.15 -10.27
CA LYS A 55 -6.15 -0.73 -9.21
C LYS A 55 -5.89 -2.17 -9.63
N LYS A 56 -5.31 -2.95 -8.73
CA LYS A 56 -4.98 -4.33 -9.05
C LYS A 56 -5.06 -5.20 -7.81
N ARG A 57 -5.60 -6.40 -7.98
CA ARG A 57 -5.54 -7.42 -6.94
C ARG A 57 -4.09 -7.86 -6.73
N VAL A 58 -3.68 -7.94 -5.47
CA VAL A 58 -2.30 -8.28 -5.11
C VAL A 58 -2.28 -9.34 -4.02
N THR A 59 -1.12 -9.99 -3.87
CA THR A 59 -0.82 -10.91 -2.78
C THR A 59 0.48 -10.46 -2.11
N PRO A 60 0.79 -10.97 -0.91
CA PRO A 60 2.05 -10.60 -0.25
C PRO A 60 3.31 -10.94 -1.04
N SER A 61 3.22 -11.84 -2.04
CA SER A 61 4.37 -12.18 -2.89
C SER A 61 4.57 -11.23 -4.07
N ASP A 62 3.61 -10.34 -4.34
CA ASP A 62 3.76 -9.36 -5.41
C ASP A 62 4.71 -8.24 -4.99
N VAL A 63 5.52 -7.76 -5.94
CA VAL A 63 6.43 -6.64 -5.74
C VAL A 63 5.68 -5.36 -6.09
N ILE A 64 5.44 -4.51 -5.10
CA ILE A 64 4.76 -3.24 -5.27
C ILE A 64 5.78 -2.11 -5.13
N MET A 65 5.76 -1.18 -6.07
CA MET A 65 6.60 0.02 -5.99
C MET A 65 5.76 1.27 -6.07
N LEU A 66 6.08 2.23 -5.22
CA LEU A 66 5.53 3.58 -5.25
C LEU A 66 6.56 4.49 -5.92
N GLY A 67 6.20 5.02 -7.10
CA GLY A 67 7.19 5.63 -7.94
C GLY A 67 8.16 4.58 -8.46
N ASP A 68 9.38 4.98 -8.78
CA ASP A 68 10.39 4.07 -9.32
C ASP A 68 11.45 3.66 -8.28
N HIS A 69 11.24 4.01 -7.00
CA HIS A 69 12.27 3.84 -5.98
C HIS A 69 11.80 3.11 -4.73
N TYR A 70 10.57 3.31 -4.30
CA TYR A 70 10.12 2.83 -3.00
C TYR A 70 9.43 1.48 -3.13
N VAL A 71 10.01 0.45 -2.53
CA VAL A 71 9.39 -0.88 -2.48
C VAL A 71 8.44 -0.94 -1.28
N LEU A 72 7.17 -1.20 -1.57
CA LEU A 72 6.13 -1.31 -0.56
C LEU A 72 5.90 -2.79 -0.23
N GLU A 73 6.22 -3.19 0.99
CA GLU A 73 5.98 -4.56 1.44
C GLU A 73 4.59 -4.67 2.05
N ILE A 74 3.75 -5.50 1.47
CA ILE A 74 2.38 -5.68 1.92
C ILE A 74 2.32 -6.12 3.38
N GLN A 75 3.22 -7.04 3.78
CA GLN A 75 3.27 -7.52 5.17
C GLN A 75 3.54 -6.36 6.16
N ALA A 76 4.44 -5.46 5.80
CA ALA A 76 4.75 -4.31 6.65
C ALA A 76 3.55 -3.37 6.77
N VAL A 77 2.84 -3.16 5.66
CA VAL A 77 1.65 -2.31 5.66
C VAL A 77 0.54 -2.92 6.51
N LEU A 78 0.31 -4.21 6.39
CA LEU A 78 -0.70 -4.90 7.18
C LEU A 78 -0.37 -4.88 8.68
N LYS A 79 0.90 -4.99 9.05
CA LYS A 79 1.33 -4.92 10.45
C LYS A 79 1.14 -3.55 11.06
N SER A 80 1.04 -2.49 10.26
CA SER A 80 0.76 -1.16 10.77
C SER A 80 -0.69 -0.97 11.17
N ASP A 81 -1.57 -1.88 10.79
CA ASP A 81 -2.99 -1.88 11.16
C ASP A 81 -3.14 -2.57 12.51
N ASN A 82 -3.67 -1.84 13.50
CA ASN A 82 -3.83 -2.36 14.85
C ASN A 82 -4.78 -3.56 14.92
N ASP A 83 -5.86 -3.53 14.16
CA ASP A 83 -6.83 -4.62 14.16
C ASP A 83 -6.21 -5.90 13.60
N TYR A 84 -5.42 -5.77 12.54
CA TYR A 84 -4.72 -6.90 11.96
C TYR A 84 -3.68 -7.47 12.93
N SER A 85 -2.95 -6.60 13.60
CA SER A 85 -1.93 -7.01 14.58
C SER A 85 -2.56 -7.76 15.75
N GLU A 86 -3.72 -7.34 16.21
CA GLU A 86 -4.43 -7.99 17.30
C GLU A 86 -4.85 -9.41 16.96
N GLU A 87 -5.21 -9.68 15.71
CA GLU A 87 -5.54 -11.03 15.26
C GLU A 87 -4.38 -12.00 15.46
N PHE A 88 -3.16 -11.54 15.30
CA PHE A 88 -1.98 -12.36 15.49
C PHE A 88 -1.58 -12.49 16.95
N ALA A 89 -1.92 -11.51 17.75
CA ALA A 89 -1.60 -11.55 19.18
C ALA A 89 -2.51 -12.51 19.95
N ALA A 90 -3.65 -12.81 19.41
CA ALA A 90 -4.59 -13.74 20.02
C ALA A 90 -4.18 -15.18 19.73
#